data_0141f837a5361a8ec7b947d946ced329
#
_entry.id   0141f837a5361a8ec7b947d946ced329
#
_cell.length_a   1.000
_cell.length_b   1.000
_cell.length_c   1.000
_cell.angle_alpha   90.00
_cell.angle_beta   90.00
_cell.angle_gamma   90.00
#
_symmetry.space_group_name_H-M   'P 1'
#
loop_
_entity.id
_entity.type
_entity.pdbx_description
1 polymer ?
#
loop_
_entity_poly.entity_id
_entity_poly.type
_entity_poly.pdbx_seq_one_letter_code
_entity_poly.pdbx_strand_id
1 'polypeptide(L)'
;RQPYTGWIHTASGWYYLNMEDGSLVIGWKNINGLDYYFTPANEGIEGQMKVGWYQSPQGDWYFFDNTTDTHEEGSAVTGWNWIDGYCYYFARTEAGKGAKMAANTTTPDGYKVNADGQWVNEDGVAQYRQSGGYRTKANSTTTVTSKSSGSGSGSSSGSDSDSGSTTPATPSTPDTPSTPDTPSTPDTPDVTEEYQYLLMNI
;
A
#
# COMPACT_ATOMS: atom_id res chain seq x y z
N ARG A 1 -5.80 16.95 -36.91
CA ARG A 1 -6.35 16.36 -35.69
C ARG A 1 -5.29 16.45 -34.62
N GLN A 2 -5.57 17.07 -33.50
CA GLN A 2 -4.67 17.11 -32.35
C GLN A 2 -4.55 15.67 -31.78
N PRO A 3 -3.34 15.19 -31.44
CA PRO A 3 -3.18 13.88 -30.79
C PRO A 3 -3.87 13.90 -29.42
N TYR A 4 -4.40 12.76 -29.00
CA TYR A 4 -4.83 12.57 -27.62
C TYR A 4 -3.60 12.63 -26.71
N THR A 5 -3.72 13.31 -25.56
CA THR A 5 -2.67 13.46 -24.57
C THR A 5 -3.24 13.28 -23.17
N GLY A 6 -2.37 12.97 -22.19
CA GLY A 6 -2.77 12.79 -20.81
C GLY A 6 -3.27 11.39 -20.46
N TRP A 7 -4.11 11.29 -19.44
CA TRP A 7 -4.62 10.04 -18.92
C TRP A 7 -5.65 9.38 -19.83
N ILE A 8 -5.53 8.06 -20.00
CA ILE A 8 -6.51 7.23 -20.73
C ILE A 8 -6.84 6.01 -19.86
N HIS A 9 -8.13 5.74 -19.69
CA HIS A 9 -8.63 4.54 -19.02
C HIS A 9 -9.26 3.59 -20.03
N THR A 10 -8.87 2.32 -19.96
CA THR A 10 -9.38 1.24 -20.80
C THR A 10 -9.83 0.06 -19.94
N ALA A 11 -10.42 -0.97 -20.55
CA ALA A 11 -10.72 -2.21 -19.86
C ALA A 11 -9.48 -2.91 -19.25
N SER A 12 -8.28 -2.59 -19.76
CA SER A 12 -7.00 -3.15 -19.28
C SER A 12 -6.35 -2.31 -18.18
N GLY A 13 -6.85 -1.10 -17.88
CA GLY A 13 -6.32 -0.20 -16.87
C GLY A 13 -6.00 1.19 -17.38
N TRP A 14 -5.20 1.92 -16.61
CA TRP A 14 -4.80 3.29 -16.89
C TRP A 14 -3.51 3.34 -17.70
N TYR A 15 -3.43 4.34 -18.60
CA TYR A 15 -2.29 4.67 -19.44
C TYR A 15 -2.09 6.19 -19.44
N TYR A 16 -0.91 6.64 -19.82
CA TYR A 16 -0.63 8.06 -19.95
C TYR A 16 0.04 8.36 -21.29
N LEU A 17 -0.51 9.31 -22.03
CA LEU A 17 0.07 9.81 -23.27
C LEU A 17 0.80 11.12 -23.01
N ASN A 18 2.00 11.23 -23.55
CA ASN A 18 2.83 12.42 -23.42
C ASN A 18 2.09 13.66 -23.93
N MET A 19 2.12 14.72 -23.12
CA MET A 19 1.42 15.97 -23.41
C MET A 19 1.97 16.72 -24.63
N GLU A 20 3.22 16.41 -25.03
CA GLU A 20 3.87 17.10 -26.15
C GLU A 20 3.52 16.49 -27.50
N ASP A 21 3.52 15.17 -27.61
CA ASP A 21 3.41 14.46 -28.87
C ASP A 21 2.38 13.33 -28.90
N GLY A 22 1.72 13.05 -27.77
CA GLY A 22 0.74 11.97 -27.64
C GLY A 22 1.37 10.56 -27.61
N SER A 23 2.69 10.43 -27.50
CA SER A 23 3.34 9.12 -27.40
C SER A 23 3.00 8.42 -26.08
N LEU A 24 2.92 7.08 -26.14
CA LEU A 24 2.66 6.26 -24.96
C LEU A 24 3.84 6.36 -23.98
N VAL A 25 3.55 6.73 -22.73
CA VAL A 25 4.57 6.80 -21.67
C VAL A 25 4.86 5.39 -21.15
N ILE A 26 6.16 5.06 -21.02
CA ILE A 26 6.69 3.80 -20.51
C ILE A 26 7.74 4.12 -19.44
N GLY A 27 7.80 3.31 -18.39
CA GLY A 27 8.71 3.51 -17.27
C GLY A 27 8.24 4.57 -16.29
N TRP A 28 9.18 5.17 -15.56
CA TRP A 28 8.90 6.19 -14.56
C TRP A 28 8.46 7.52 -15.19
N LYS A 29 7.41 8.10 -14.63
CA LYS A 29 6.93 9.44 -14.99
C LYS A 29 6.42 10.18 -13.76
N ASN A 30 6.92 11.39 -13.54
CA ASN A 30 6.33 12.30 -12.58
C ASN A 30 5.20 13.08 -13.26
N ILE A 31 4.02 13.04 -12.66
CA ILE A 31 2.83 13.74 -13.13
C ILE A 31 2.26 14.51 -11.95
N ASN A 32 2.24 15.83 -12.03
CA ASN A 32 1.73 16.71 -10.97
C ASN A 32 2.32 16.44 -9.58
N GLY A 33 3.63 16.12 -9.52
CA GLY A 33 4.34 15.86 -8.25
C GLY A 33 4.25 14.43 -7.73
N LEU A 34 3.46 13.56 -8.34
CA LEU A 34 3.35 12.14 -8.02
C LEU A 34 4.13 11.30 -9.03
N ASP A 35 4.79 10.25 -8.54
CA ASP A 35 5.57 9.35 -9.37
C ASP A 35 4.75 8.11 -9.74
N TYR A 36 4.68 7.81 -11.03
CA TYR A 36 3.99 6.65 -11.59
C TYR A 36 4.95 5.78 -12.37
N TYR A 37 4.62 4.51 -12.49
CA TYR A 37 5.37 3.58 -13.34
C TYR A 37 4.46 2.90 -14.35
N PHE A 38 4.81 3.05 -15.63
CA PHE A 38 4.10 2.48 -16.76
C PHE A 38 4.90 1.31 -17.32
N THR A 39 4.26 0.16 -17.43
CA THR A 39 4.89 -1.13 -17.71
C THR A 39 5.59 -1.14 -19.06
N PRO A 40 6.90 -1.48 -19.15
CA PRO A 40 7.54 -1.79 -20.42
C PRO A 40 7.03 -3.11 -21.02
N ALA A 41 7.16 -3.28 -22.34
CA ALA A 41 6.68 -4.45 -23.06
C ALA A 41 7.25 -5.79 -22.54
N ASN A 42 8.46 -5.78 -22.01
CA ASN A 42 9.13 -6.95 -21.42
C ASN A 42 8.67 -7.30 -20.01
N GLU A 43 7.86 -6.45 -19.37
CA GLU A 43 7.37 -6.65 -18.00
C GLU A 43 5.84 -6.89 -17.91
N GLY A 44 5.14 -6.83 -19.03
CA GLY A 44 3.70 -7.03 -19.08
C GLY A 44 2.99 -6.27 -20.20
N ILE A 45 1.78 -5.78 -19.95
CA ILE A 45 1.03 -4.98 -20.91
C ILE A 45 1.72 -3.60 -21.03
N GLU A 46 2.28 -3.32 -22.20
CA GLU A 46 3.04 -2.11 -22.46
C GLU A 46 2.23 -0.85 -22.18
N GLY A 47 2.79 0.07 -21.40
CA GLY A 47 2.19 1.33 -21.03
C GLY A 47 1.13 1.26 -19.94
N GLN A 48 0.78 0.06 -19.44
CA GLN A 48 -0.20 -0.06 -18.36
C GLN A 48 0.39 0.47 -17.04
N MET A 49 -0.35 1.35 -16.35
CA MET A 49 0.02 1.88 -15.04
C MET A 49 0.11 0.76 -13.99
N LYS A 50 1.20 0.72 -13.24
CA LYS A 50 1.35 -0.21 -12.12
C LYS A 50 0.53 0.23 -10.91
N VAL A 51 -0.08 -0.76 -10.24
CA VAL A 51 -0.75 -0.62 -8.95
C VAL A 51 -0.31 -1.74 -8.02
N GLY A 52 -0.29 -1.51 -6.71
CA GLY A 52 0.13 -2.49 -5.73
C GLY A 52 1.64 -2.74 -5.72
N TRP A 53 2.05 -3.92 -5.26
CA TRP A 53 3.46 -4.30 -5.18
C TRP A 53 4.13 -4.45 -6.54
N TYR A 54 5.34 -3.91 -6.63
CA TYR A 54 6.19 -4.02 -7.81
C TYR A 54 7.64 -4.23 -7.40
N GLN A 55 8.30 -5.22 -8.00
CA GLN A 55 9.74 -5.41 -7.88
C GLN A 55 10.41 -5.05 -9.19
N SER A 56 11.38 -4.13 -9.12
CA SER A 56 12.16 -3.73 -10.30
C SER A 56 13.12 -4.85 -10.74
N PRO A 57 13.63 -4.81 -11.97
CA PRO A 57 14.68 -5.72 -12.43
C PRO A 57 15.97 -5.70 -11.58
N GLN A 58 16.20 -4.62 -10.84
CA GLN A 58 17.33 -4.49 -9.90
C GLN A 58 17.03 -5.13 -8.53
N GLY A 59 15.79 -5.59 -8.31
CA GLY A 59 15.36 -6.21 -7.06
C GLY A 59 14.78 -5.23 -6.03
N ASP A 60 14.68 -3.94 -6.36
CA ASP A 60 14.08 -2.94 -5.48
C ASP A 60 12.56 -3.08 -5.45
N TRP A 61 11.96 -3.00 -4.24
CA TRP A 61 10.53 -3.05 -4.05
C TRP A 61 9.91 -1.66 -3.95
N TYR A 62 8.74 -1.53 -4.57
CA TYR A 62 7.88 -0.34 -4.56
C TYR A 62 6.44 -0.75 -4.28
N PHE A 63 5.65 0.19 -3.80
CA PHE A 63 4.21 0.01 -3.72
C PHE A 63 3.52 1.21 -4.37
N PHE A 64 2.58 0.93 -5.26
CA PHE A 64 1.76 1.94 -5.91
C PHE A 64 0.36 1.90 -5.31
N ASP A 65 -0.20 3.07 -5.02
CA ASP A 65 -1.54 3.19 -4.46
C ASP A 65 -2.55 2.38 -5.28
N ASN A 66 -3.22 1.46 -4.63
CA ASN A 66 -4.21 0.59 -5.26
C ASN A 66 -5.66 0.95 -4.87
N THR A 67 -5.85 2.14 -4.33
CA THR A 67 -7.18 2.67 -4.01
C THR A 67 -7.82 3.17 -5.29
N THR A 68 -8.84 2.45 -5.78
CA THR A 68 -9.54 2.80 -7.02
C THR A 68 -10.34 4.07 -6.91
N ASP A 69 -10.48 4.78 -8.02
CA ASP A 69 -11.27 6.01 -8.14
C ASP A 69 -10.77 7.16 -7.24
N THR A 70 -9.49 7.16 -6.88
CA THR A 70 -8.84 8.27 -6.17
C THR A 70 -7.87 9.00 -7.08
N HIS A 71 -7.60 10.27 -6.76
CA HIS A 71 -6.60 11.07 -7.46
C HIS A 71 -5.17 10.49 -7.37
N GLU A 72 -4.90 9.67 -6.36
CA GLU A 72 -3.59 9.10 -6.08
C GLU A 72 -3.44 7.66 -6.60
N GLU A 73 -4.49 7.07 -7.17
CA GLU A 73 -4.44 5.71 -7.72
C GLU A 73 -3.22 5.54 -8.65
N GLY A 74 -2.40 4.54 -8.38
CA GLY A 74 -1.18 4.23 -9.11
C GLY A 74 0.04 5.08 -8.76
N SER A 75 -0.07 6.05 -7.85
CA SER A 75 1.10 6.80 -7.40
C SER A 75 1.98 5.98 -6.46
N ALA A 76 3.30 6.13 -6.56
CA ALA A 76 4.24 5.47 -5.66
C ALA A 76 4.11 6.02 -4.24
N VAL A 77 3.84 5.15 -3.26
CA VAL A 77 3.77 5.54 -1.86
C VAL A 77 5.14 5.90 -1.30
N THR A 78 5.19 6.77 -0.31
CA THR A 78 6.42 7.22 0.36
C THR A 78 6.25 7.18 1.87
N GLY A 79 7.37 7.10 2.61
CA GLY A 79 7.35 7.05 4.06
C GLY A 79 6.75 5.75 4.60
N TRP A 80 6.16 5.81 5.79
CA TRP A 80 5.51 4.67 6.43
C TRP A 80 4.12 4.39 5.87
N ASN A 81 3.91 3.13 5.45
CA ASN A 81 2.62 2.68 4.93
C ASN A 81 2.27 1.29 5.44
N TRP A 82 1.03 1.11 5.89
CA TRP A 82 0.49 -0.17 6.25
C TRP A 82 -0.06 -0.88 5.01
N ILE A 83 0.43 -2.09 4.75
CA ILE A 83 0.03 -2.89 3.59
C ILE A 83 -0.20 -4.33 4.07
N ASP A 84 -1.39 -4.85 3.86
CA ASP A 84 -1.80 -6.20 4.31
C ASP A 84 -1.50 -6.48 5.79
N GLY A 85 -1.58 -5.45 6.62
CA GLY A 85 -1.42 -5.54 8.07
C GLY A 85 0.01 -5.36 8.59
N TYR A 86 1.02 -5.27 7.75
CA TYR A 86 2.39 -4.93 8.12
C TYR A 86 2.75 -3.50 7.70
N CYS A 87 3.66 -2.87 8.43
CA CYS A 87 4.11 -1.52 8.15
C CYS A 87 5.47 -1.53 7.46
N TYR A 88 5.57 -0.77 6.37
CA TYR A 88 6.77 -0.67 5.54
C TYR A 88 7.19 0.78 5.39
N TYR A 89 8.48 1.01 5.24
CA TYR A 89 9.04 2.34 4.99
C TYR A 89 9.57 2.46 3.58
N PHE A 90 9.12 3.47 2.85
CA PHE A 90 9.55 3.74 1.48
C PHE A 90 10.35 5.03 1.42
N ALA A 91 11.63 4.91 1.05
CA ALA A 91 12.57 6.02 0.97
C ALA A 91 12.77 6.48 -0.48
N ARG A 92 12.57 7.77 -0.72
CA ARG A 92 12.86 8.39 -2.00
C ARG A 92 14.36 8.58 -2.12
N THR A 93 15.00 7.89 -3.08
CA THR A 93 16.43 7.95 -3.33
C THR A 93 16.76 8.75 -4.59
N GLU A 94 15.83 8.88 -5.51
CA GLU A 94 15.97 9.59 -6.77
C GLU A 94 14.66 10.29 -7.14
N ALA A 95 14.76 11.55 -7.56
CA ALA A 95 13.60 12.32 -7.96
C ALA A 95 12.94 11.71 -9.21
N GLY A 96 11.59 11.60 -9.18
CA GLY A 96 10.80 11.08 -10.30
C GLY A 96 10.83 9.55 -10.47
N LYS A 97 11.43 8.82 -9.53
CA LYS A 97 11.52 7.34 -9.58
C LYS A 97 10.91 6.65 -8.37
N GLY A 98 9.92 7.28 -7.74
CA GLY A 98 9.22 6.74 -6.60
C GLY A 98 10.09 6.64 -5.34
N ALA A 99 9.70 5.74 -4.45
CA ALA A 99 10.40 5.47 -3.20
C ALA A 99 10.60 3.97 -3.02
N LYS A 100 11.83 3.56 -2.72
CA LYS A 100 12.22 2.16 -2.53
C LYS A 100 11.85 1.70 -1.12
N MET A 101 11.33 0.49 -0.99
CA MET A 101 11.11 -0.15 0.30
C MET A 101 12.46 -0.36 1.02
N ALA A 102 12.57 0.13 2.23
CA ALA A 102 13.68 -0.16 3.11
C ALA A 102 13.58 -1.61 3.64
N ALA A 103 14.67 -2.34 3.62
CA ALA A 103 14.74 -3.71 4.13
C ALA A 103 16.04 -3.95 4.87
N ASN A 104 15.99 -4.73 5.96
CA ASN A 104 17.13 -5.11 6.79
C ASN A 104 18.00 -3.91 7.22
N THR A 105 17.35 -2.82 7.65
CA THR A 105 18.02 -1.57 8.00
C THR A 105 17.28 -0.82 9.10
N THR A 106 17.89 0.27 9.57
CA THR A 106 17.23 1.24 10.43
C THR A 106 16.82 2.46 9.60
N THR A 107 15.57 2.87 9.72
CA THR A 107 15.03 4.03 9.03
C THR A 107 15.56 5.35 9.59
N PRO A 108 15.46 6.48 8.86
CA PRO A 108 15.97 7.77 9.34
C PRO A 108 15.40 8.24 10.69
N ASP A 109 14.19 7.82 11.01
CA ASP A 109 13.51 8.10 12.29
C ASP A 109 13.79 7.07 13.39
N GLY A 110 14.72 6.12 13.15
CA GLY A 110 15.29 5.23 14.16
C GLY A 110 14.58 3.88 14.32
N TYR A 111 13.58 3.57 13.50
CA TYR A 111 12.89 2.29 13.54
C TYR A 111 13.58 1.21 12.71
N LYS A 112 13.50 -0.04 13.15
CA LYS A 112 14.08 -1.19 12.45
C LYS A 112 13.06 -1.83 11.51
N VAL A 113 13.51 -2.21 10.33
CA VAL A 113 12.77 -3.05 9.40
C VAL A 113 13.56 -4.34 9.13
N ASN A 114 12.85 -5.47 9.05
CA ASN A 114 13.45 -6.78 8.78
C ASN A 114 13.80 -6.96 7.28
N ALA A 115 14.26 -8.15 6.91
CA ALA A 115 14.61 -8.48 5.52
C ALA A 115 13.43 -8.40 4.56
N ASP A 116 12.20 -8.60 5.05
CA ASP A 116 10.97 -8.48 4.27
C ASP A 116 10.45 -7.03 4.21
N GLY A 117 11.17 -6.07 4.81
CA GLY A 117 10.81 -4.65 4.88
C GLY A 117 9.78 -4.31 5.96
N GLN A 118 9.37 -5.27 6.77
CA GLN A 118 8.36 -5.07 7.81
C GLN A 118 8.97 -4.37 9.03
N TRP A 119 8.26 -3.38 9.56
CA TRP A 119 8.61 -2.77 10.83
C TRP A 119 8.61 -3.80 11.96
N VAL A 120 9.69 -3.83 12.74
CA VAL A 120 9.87 -4.74 13.88
C VAL A 120 10.07 -3.98 15.18
N ASN A 121 9.65 -4.59 16.30
CA ASN A 121 9.95 -4.08 17.63
C ASN A 121 11.43 -4.35 18.03
N GLU A 122 11.80 -4.02 19.26
CA GLU A 122 13.16 -4.20 19.78
C GLU A 122 13.60 -5.66 19.76
N ASP A 123 12.67 -6.61 19.92
CA ASP A 123 12.92 -8.06 19.89
C ASP A 123 13.00 -8.61 18.46
N GLY A 124 12.85 -7.77 17.43
CA GLY A 124 12.86 -8.17 16.03
C GLY A 124 11.56 -8.79 15.54
N VAL A 125 10.46 -8.64 16.29
CA VAL A 125 9.15 -9.19 15.93
C VAL A 125 8.40 -8.19 15.05
N ALA A 126 7.95 -8.67 13.87
CA ALA A 126 7.18 -7.86 12.94
C ALA A 126 5.84 -7.40 13.56
N GLN A 127 5.56 -6.11 13.47
CA GLN A 127 4.36 -5.52 14.01
C GLN A 127 3.20 -5.68 13.02
N TYR A 128 2.08 -6.19 13.50
CA TYR A 128 0.90 -6.47 12.68
C TYR A 128 -0.34 -5.79 13.23
N ARG A 129 -1.18 -5.26 12.32
CA ARG A 129 -2.53 -4.80 12.66
C ARG A 129 -3.57 -5.37 11.69
N GLN A 130 -4.72 -5.73 12.20
CA GLN A 130 -5.77 -6.41 11.44
C GLN A 130 -6.55 -5.48 10.50
N SER A 131 -6.60 -4.19 10.76
CA SER A 131 -7.41 -3.23 10.01
C SER A 131 -6.62 -1.99 9.60
N GLY A 132 -7.10 -1.31 8.56
CA GLY A 132 -6.54 -0.09 8.02
C GLY A 132 -5.38 -0.32 7.03
N GLY A 133 -4.96 0.75 6.36
CA GLY A 133 -3.95 0.71 5.31
C GLY A 133 -4.42 0.08 4.01
N TYR A 134 -3.47 -0.16 3.12
CA TYR A 134 -3.72 -0.80 1.83
C TYR A 134 -3.99 -2.29 2.00
N ARG A 135 -4.82 -2.86 1.11
CA ARG A 135 -5.10 -4.30 1.04
C ARG A 135 -4.90 -4.77 -0.39
N THR A 136 -4.05 -5.79 -0.58
CA THR A 136 -3.76 -6.36 -1.90
C THR A 136 -4.61 -7.59 -2.22
N LYS A 137 -5.19 -8.22 -1.18
CA LYS A 137 -6.11 -9.36 -1.30
C LYS A 137 -7.47 -8.93 -0.78
N ALA A 138 -8.53 -9.18 -1.55
CA ALA A 138 -9.88 -9.12 -1.03
C ALA A 138 -9.95 -10.06 0.19
N ASN A 139 -10.45 -9.56 1.34
CA ASN A 139 -10.68 -10.39 2.51
C ASN A 139 -11.61 -11.54 2.11
N SER A 140 -11.05 -12.72 1.89
CA SER A 140 -11.81 -13.95 1.94
C SER A 140 -12.21 -14.10 3.40
N THR A 141 -13.39 -13.63 3.74
CA THR A 141 -14.06 -13.97 4.99
C THR A 141 -14.32 -15.47 4.90
N THR A 142 -13.38 -16.28 5.36
CA THR A 142 -13.62 -17.68 5.62
C THR A 142 -14.54 -17.71 6.83
N THR A 143 -15.84 -17.78 6.57
CA THR A 143 -16.81 -18.16 7.57
C THR A 143 -16.45 -19.57 8.01
N VAL A 144 -15.75 -19.68 9.13
CA VAL A 144 -15.54 -20.97 9.78
C VAL A 144 -16.91 -21.35 10.35
N THR A 145 -17.63 -22.11 9.57
CA THR A 145 -18.82 -22.81 10.06
C THR A 145 -18.33 -23.86 11.06
N SER A 146 -18.32 -23.51 12.32
CA SER A 146 -18.16 -24.49 13.40
C SER A 146 -19.36 -25.43 13.39
N LYS A 147 -19.13 -26.61 12.82
CA LYS A 147 -20.03 -27.75 13.01
C LYS A 147 -19.98 -28.14 14.48
N SER A 148 -20.99 -27.77 15.22
CA SER A 148 -21.30 -28.36 16.51
C SER A 148 -21.85 -29.77 16.26
N SER A 149 -21.14 -30.77 16.68
CA SER A 149 -21.71 -32.09 16.92
C SER A 149 -21.51 -32.42 18.40
N GLY A 150 -22.65 -32.62 19.02
CA GLY A 150 -22.80 -32.73 20.44
C GLY A 150 -22.50 -34.10 21.03
N SER A 151 -22.68 -34.15 22.31
CA SER A 151 -22.92 -35.28 23.20
C SER A 151 -21.75 -35.78 24.00
N GLY A 152 -21.94 -35.74 25.32
CA GLY A 152 -21.25 -36.61 26.27
C GLY A 152 -21.09 -36.02 27.66
N SER A 153 -22.06 -36.31 28.48
CA SER A 153 -22.12 -36.11 29.93
C SER A 153 -20.92 -36.65 30.72
N GLY A 154 -20.60 -36.00 31.83
CA GLY A 154 -19.71 -36.55 32.85
C GLY A 154 -19.46 -35.57 33.98
N SER A 155 -20.18 -35.74 35.08
CA SER A 155 -20.04 -35.07 36.36
C SER A 155 -18.71 -35.42 37.05
N SER A 156 -18.10 -34.51 37.79
CA SER A 156 -17.76 -34.62 39.22
C SER A 156 -16.85 -33.49 39.69
N SER A 157 -17.33 -32.84 40.67
CA SER A 157 -16.84 -32.19 41.89
C SER A 157 -15.33 -32.20 42.22
N GLY A 158 -14.86 -31.06 42.71
CA GLY A 158 -13.70 -31.02 43.64
C GLY A 158 -12.95 -29.69 43.69
N SER A 159 -13.35 -28.87 44.70
CA SER A 159 -12.52 -28.13 45.64
C SER A 159 -11.38 -27.21 45.23
N ASP A 160 -11.54 -25.95 45.57
CA ASP A 160 -10.65 -24.94 46.17
C ASP A 160 -9.15 -25.04 46.03
N SER A 161 -8.53 -24.00 45.49
CA SER A 161 -7.41 -23.32 46.12
C SER A 161 -7.10 -21.99 45.43
N ASP A 162 -7.24 -20.95 46.20
CA ASP A 162 -6.77 -19.59 46.04
C ASP A 162 -5.27 -19.56 45.67
N SER A 163 -4.88 -18.87 44.66
CA SER A 163 -3.54 -18.34 44.46
C SER A 163 -3.59 -17.15 43.55
N GLY A 164 -3.32 -15.98 44.12
CA GLY A 164 -3.23 -14.71 43.43
C GLY A 164 -2.25 -14.78 42.25
N SER A 165 -2.77 -14.59 41.09
CA SER A 165 -1.98 -14.33 39.88
C SER A 165 -2.05 -12.83 39.58
N THR A 166 -0.96 -12.14 39.95
CA THR A 166 -0.67 -10.82 39.40
C THR A 166 -0.46 -10.97 37.91
N THR A 167 -1.43 -10.54 37.14
CA THR A 167 -1.31 -10.37 35.70
C THR A 167 -0.18 -9.38 35.42
N PRO A 168 0.84 -9.72 34.63
CA PRO A 168 1.80 -8.72 34.18
C PRO A 168 1.06 -7.69 33.37
N ALA A 169 1.30 -6.42 33.64
CA ALA A 169 0.81 -5.32 32.84
C ALA A 169 1.21 -5.56 31.38
N THR A 170 0.23 -5.53 30.51
CA THR A 170 0.44 -5.54 29.07
C THR A 170 1.38 -4.39 28.74
N PRO A 171 2.51 -4.62 28.05
CA PRO A 171 3.35 -3.52 27.59
C PRO A 171 2.52 -2.59 26.73
N SER A 172 2.54 -1.31 27.04
CA SER A 172 1.97 -0.28 26.19
C SER A 172 2.55 -0.47 24.79
N THR A 173 1.68 -0.63 23.80
CA THR A 173 2.06 -0.59 22.40
C THR A 173 2.85 0.69 22.16
N PRO A 174 4.06 0.61 21.56
CA PRO A 174 4.77 1.82 21.16
C PRO A 174 3.83 2.65 20.30
N ASP A 175 3.79 3.94 20.57
CA ASP A 175 3.04 4.88 19.77
C ASP A 175 3.40 4.64 18.30
N THR A 176 2.38 4.36 17.48
CA THR A 176 2.51 4.24 16.04
C THR A 176 3.30 5.46 15.56
N PRO A 177 4.36 5.32 14.76
CA PRO A 177 5.03 6.47 14.19
C PRO A 177 3.96 7.36 13.56
N SER A 178 3.82 8.58 14.09
CA SER A 178 2.91 9.56 13.50
C SER A 178 3.36 9.71 12.05
N THR A 179 2.47 9.46 11.12
CA THR A 179 2.71 9.86 9.74
C THR A 179 3.10 11.32 9.79
N PRO A 180 4.23 11.73 9.15
CA PRO A 180 4.53 13.14 9.02
C PRO A 180 3.29 13.82 8.45
N ASP A 181 2.90 14.95 9.04
CA ASP A 181 1.80 15.77 8.52
C ASP A 181 1.99 15.88 7.02
N THR A 182 1.02 15.37 6.27
CA THR A 182 0.98 15.51 4.81
C THR A 182 1.09 17.01 4.55
N PRO A 183 2.07 17.49 3.78
CA PRO A 183 2.12 18.90 3.43
C PRO A 183 0.77 19.25 2.83
N SER A 184 0.14 20.30 3.36
CA SER A 184 -1.10 20.84 2.83
C SER A 184 -0.94 20.99 1.32
N THR A 185 -1.77 20.24 0.60
CA THR A 185 -1.82 20.31 -0.87
C THR A 185 -2.00 21.76 -1.28
N PRO A 186 -1.18 22.27 -2.21
CA PRO A 186 -1.51 23.56 -2.83
C PRO A 186 -2.87 23.41 -3.49
N ASP A 187 -3.71 24.44 -3.37
CA ASP A 187 -5.03 24.51 -4.01
C ASP A 187 -4.95 23.96 -5.44
N THR A 188 -5.50 22.79 -5.63
CA THR A 188 -5.63 22.17 -6.95
C THR A 188 -6.71 22.91 -7.72
N PRO A 189 -6.47 23.36 -8.96
CA PRO A 189 -7.57 23.80 -9.81
C PRO A 189 -8.55 22.62 -9.96
N ASP A 190 -9.83 22.94 -9.86
CA ASP A 190 -10.95 22.02 -9.95
C ASP A 190 -10.91 21.27 -11.31
N VAL A 191 -10.37 20.05 -11.28
CA VAL A 191 -10.28 19.16 -12.47
C VAL A 191 -11.57 18.39 -12.74
N THR A 192 -12.64 18.68 -11.99
CA THR A 192 -13.92 17.97 -12.10
C THR A 192 -14.57 18.20 -13.47
N GLU A 193 -14.30 19.32 -14.14
CA GLU A 193 -14.85 19.61 -15.48
C GLU A 193 -14.12 18.86 -16.60
N GLU A 194 -12.83 18.57 -16.46
CA GLU A 194 -12.04 17.92 -17.52
C GLU A 194 -12.35 16.43 -17.63
N TYR A 195 -12.69 15.77 -16.54
CA TYR A 195 -13.14 14.36 -16.54
C TYR A 195 -14.52 14.16 -17.16
N GLN A 196 -15.42 15.13 -17.01
CA GLN A 196 -16.77 15.08 -17.60
C GLN A 196 -16.71 15.21 -19.14
N TYR A 197 -15.74 15.96 -19.67
CA TYR A 197 -15.59 16.13 -21.12
C TYR A 197 -15.08 14.88 -21.85
N LEU A 198 -14.27 14.07 -21.19
CA LEU A 198 -13.74 12.82 -21.75
C LEU A 198 -14.78 11.70 -21.81
N LEU A 199 -15.74 11.66 -20.88
CA LEU A 199 -16.81 10.65 -20.82
C LEU A 199 -17.96 10.92 -21.80
N MET A 200 -18.10 12.14 -22.32
CA MET A 200 -19.21 12.53 -23.22
C MET A 200 -18.91 12.41 -24.72
N ASN A 201 -17.67 12.05 -25.11
CA ASN A 201 -17.26 12.01 -26.52
C ASN A 201 -16.68 10.64 -26.98
N ILE A 202 -17.14 9.54 -26.39
CA ILE A 202 -16.89 8.18 -26.90
C ILE A 202 -18.17 7.65 -27.54
#